data_c3430a17da59f58b77a48b03d8ac6f8d
#
_entry.id   c3430a17da59f58b77a48b03d8ac6f8d
#
_cell.length_a   1.000
_cell.length_b   1.000
_cell.length_c   1.000
_cell.angle_alpha   90.00
_cell.angle_beta   90.00
_cell.angle_gamma   90.00
#
_symmetry.space_group_name_H-M   'P 1'
#
loop_
_entity.id
_entity.type
_entity.pdbx_description
1 polymer ?
#
loop_
_entity_poly.entity_id
_entity_poly.type
_entity_poly.pdbx_seq_one_letter_code
_entity_poly.pdbx_strand_id
1 'polypeptide(L)'
;TVSYGQPPYARSLLNHNRLLSLYGDAIGVKTGFTKKAGRCLVSAAEKDGVRLICVTLNCPDDWNTHAALYQRYFALTESRPLTLEAPILPVVGGQKAALQTVLVGQPTYTAIRGREEGITVTVYLNRGFCYAPVEAGQPLGQVVWRRGDHVIGTAVLAAGESIPALESHRPWWQKLY
;
A
#
# COMPACT_ATOMS: atom_id res chain seq x y z
N THR A 1 -10.14 28.08 -4.87
CA THR A 1 -10.29 29.19 -5.84
C THR A 1 -9.78 28.73 -7.20
N VAL A 2 -10.51 29.02 -8.25
CA VAL A 2 -10.18 28.64 -9.63
C VAL A 2 -10.18 29.90 -10.48
N SER A 3 -9.19 30.07 -11.36
CA SER A 3 -9.19 31.17 -12.34
C SER A 3 -10.00 30.82 -13.56
N TYR A 4 -10.86 31.73 -14.02
CA TYR A 4 -11.80 31.52 -15.11
C TYR A 4 -11.79 32.70 -16.08
N GLY A 5 -11.94 32.43 -17.38
CA GLY A 5 -12.15 33.45 -18.42
C GLY A 5 -10.93 34.21 -18.89
N GLN A 6 -11.15 35.13 -19.85
CA GLN A 6 -10.16 36.07 -20.34
C GLN A 6 -10.78 37.48 -20.34
N PRO A 7 -10.27 38.44 -19.50
CA PRO A 7 -9.18 38.25 -18.54
C PRO A 7 -9.54 37.30 -17.39
N PRO A 8 -8.56 36.63 -16.76
CA PRO A 8 -8.83 35.65 -15.71
C PRO A 8 -9.44 36.32 -14.46
N TYR A 9 -10.49 35.75 -13.91
CA TYR A 9 -11.09 36.16 -12.65
C TYR A 9 -11.14 35.00 -11.65
N ALA A 10 -10.96 35.30 -10.38
CA ALA A 10 -11.00 34.31 -9.32
C ALA A 10 -12.44 33.94 -8.96
N ARG A 11 -12.74 32.66 -8.88
CA ARG A 11 -14.02 32.14 -8.41
C ARG A 11 -13.80 31.25 -7.21
N SER A 12 -14.47 31.55 -6.10
CA SER A 12 -14.50 30.69 -4.92
C SER A 12 -15.69 29.75 -5.03
N LEU A 13 -15.40 28.44 -4.91
CA LEU A 13 -16.42 27.39 -4.92
C LEU A 13 -16.48 26.75 -3.54
N LEU A 14 -17.68 26.66 -2.98
CA LEU A 14 -17.93 25.94 -1.73
C LEU A 14 -18.22 24.47 -2.05
N ASN A 15 -17.52 23.55 -1.36
CA ASN A 15 -17.83 22.14 -1.47
C ASN A 15 -19.15 21.84 -0.76
N HIS A 16 -20.10 21.23 -1.48
CA HIS A 16 -21.41 20.88 -0.94
C HIS A 16 -21.39 19.60 -0.08
N ASN A 17 -20.29 18.88 -0.01
CA ASN A 17 -20.16 17.72 0.87
C ASN A 17 -19.95 18.16 2.33
N ARG A 18 -21.06 18.33 3.05
CA ARG A 18 -21.05 18.75 4.46
C ARG A 18 -20.33 17.78 5.39
N LEU A 19 -20.18 16.51 5.00
CA LEU A 19 -19.47 15.52 5.82
C LEU A 19 -18.01 15.92 6.07
N LEU A 20 -17.38 16.64 5.13
CA LEU A 20 -16.01 17.14 5.27
C LEU A 20 -15.84 18.15 6.45
N SER A 21 -16.92 18.79 6.85
CA SER A 21 -16.93 19.69 8.02
C SER A 21 -17.55 19.05 9.27
N LEU A 22 -18.39 18.03 9.10
CA LEU A 22 -19.06 17.37 10.23
C LEU A 22 -18.25 16.22 10.83
N TYR A 23 -17.38 15.58 10.04
CA TYR A 23 -16.58 14.43 10.45
C TYR A 23 -15.12 14.66 10.06
N GLY A 24 -14.26 14.92 11.05
CA GLY A 24 -12.87 15.37 10.84
C GLY A 24 -11.99 14.41 10.05
N ASP A 25 -12.28 13.11 10.10
CA ASP A 25 -11.54 12.08 9.36
C ASP A 25 -12.06 11.86 7.93
N ALA A 26 -13.12 12.59 7.48
CA ALA A 26 -13.68 12.46 6.14
C ALA A 26 -12.76 13.07 5.08
N ILE A 27 -12.50 12.31 3.99
CA ILE A 27 -11.60 12.71 2.89
C ILE A 27 -12.31 12.87 1.53
N GLY A 28 -13.61 12.60 1.44
CA GLY A 28 -14.43 12.73 0.21
C GLY A 28 -15.75 12.00 0.33
N VAL A 29 -16.50 11.75 -0.75
CA VAL A 29 -16.13 11.70 -2.16
C VAL A 29 -17.15 12.47 -3.02
N LYS A 30 -18.45 12.00 -3.08
CA LYS A 30 -19.48 12.55 -3.98
C LYS A 30 -20.87 12.53 -3.38
N THR A 31 -21.54 13.67 -3.45
CA THR A 31 -22.95 13.81 -3.13
C THR A 31 -23.81 13.62 -4.39
N GLY A 32 -25.01 13.10 -4.24
CA GLY A 32 -25.98 12.98 -5.33
C GLY A 32 -27.40 13.21 -4.85
N PHE A 33 -28.20 13.84 -5.68
CA PHE A 33 -29.64 14.02 -5.43
C PHE A 33 -30.42 14.08 -6.73
N THR A 34 -31.51 13.35 -6.80
CA THR A 34 -32.57 13.57 -7.77
C THR A 34 -33.92 13.36 -7.06
N LYS A 35 -34.99 13.95 -7.60
CA LYS A 35 -36.36 13.75 -7.05
C LYS A 35 -36.75 12.28 -6.99
N LYS A 36 -36.28 11.46 -7.94
CA LYS A 36 -36.61 10.03 -8.02
C LYS A 36 -35.69 9.17 -7.11
N ALA A 37 -34.42 9.50 -7.03
CA ALA A 37 -33.44 8.69 -6.28
C ALA A 37 -33.26 9.13 -4.82
N GLY A 38 -33.80 10.30 -4.44
CA GLY A 38 -33.56 10.88 -3.14
C GLY A 38 -32.08 11.29 -2.92
N ARG A 39 -31.66 11.41 -1.66
CA ARG A 39 -30.31 11.75 -1.30
C ARG A 39 -29.43 10.51 -1.36
N CYS A 40 -28.32 10.62 -2.05
CA CYS A 40 -27.30 9.57 -2.18
C CYS A 40 -25.93 10.16 -1.81
N LEU A 41 -25.14 9.42 -1.07
CA LEU A 41 -23.81 9.84 -0.65
C LEU A 41 -22.83 8.69 -0.80
N VAL A 42 -21.71 8.97 -1.46
CA VAL A 42 -20.49 8.16 -1.37
C VAL A 42 -19.48 8.98 -0.59
N SER A 43 -18.98 8.44 0.49
CA SER A 43 -17.92 9.08 1.25
C SER A 43 -16.78 8.13 1.57
N ALA A 44 -15.63 8.68 1.90
CA ALA A 44 -14.48 7.99 2.42
C ALA A 44 -13.97 8.74 3.66
N ALA A 45 -13.46 7.98 4.62
CA ALA A 45 -12.80 8.51 5.81
C ALA A 45 -11.54 7.69 6.08
N GLU A 46 -10.53 8.35 6.65
CA GLU A 46 -9.25 7.74 6.98
C GLU A 46 -8.84 8.08 8.40
N LYS A 47 -8.53 7.08 9.20
CA LYS A 47 -8.12 7.21 10.59
C LYS A 47 -7.18 6.08 10.97
N ASP A 48 -6.07 6.41 11.65
CA ASP A 48 -5.10 5.45 12.19
C ASP A 48 -4.64 4.38 11.16
N GLY A 49 -4.43 4.80 9.90
CA GLY A 49 -4.02 3.92 8.80
C GLY A 49 -5.15 3.02 8.25
N VAL A 50 -6.37 3.16 8.74
CA VAL A 50 -7.56 2.50 8.21
C VAL A 50 -8.31 3.45 7.29
N ARG A 51 -8.69 2.98 6.10
CA ARG A 51 -9.56 3.73 5.18
C ARG A 51 -10.88 2.98 5.00
N LEU A 52 -11.98 3.67 5.24
CA LEU A 52 -13.33 3.13 5.07
C LEU A 52 -14.09 3.92 4.00
N ILE A 53 -14.92 3.20 3.25
CA ILE A 53 -15.83 3.78 2.26
C ILE A 53 -17.26 3.47 2.69
N CYS A 54 -18.11 4.47 2.65
CA CYS A 54 -19.53 4.34 2.93
C CYS A 54 -20.35 4.80 1.74
N VAL A 55 -21.39 4.03 1.42
CA VAL A 55 -22.34 4.34 0.33
C VAL A 55 -23.75 4.23 0.86
N THR A 56 -24.54 5.30 0.73
CA THR A 56 -25.98 5.27 1.00
C THR A 56 -26.76 5.74 -0.22
N LEU A 57 -27.88 5.10 -0.44
CA LEU A 57 -28.86 5.44 -1.48
C LEU A 57 -30.18 5.75 -0.82
N ASN A 58 -30.87 6.81 -1.29
CA ASN A 58 -32.15 7.27 -0.77
C ASN A 58 -32.15 7.39 0.78
N CYS A 59 -31.12 8.02 1.33
CA CYS A 59 -30.98 8.22 2.76
C CYS A 59 -31.14 9.71 3.11
N PRO A 60 -32.30 10.13 3.65
CA PRO A 60 -32.52 11.54 3.97
C PRO A 60 -31.53 12.13 4.97
N ASP A 61 -31.07 11.31 5.93
CA ASP A 61 -30.09 11.68 6.96
C ASP A 61 -28.70 11.08 6.66
N ASP A 62 -28.24 11.19 5.42
CA ASP A 62 -27.01 10.61 4.93
C ASP A 62 -25.76 11.06 5.73
N TRP A 63 -25.68 12.34 6.13
CA TRP A 63 -24.53 12.88 6.86
C TRP A 63 -24.33 12.22 8.23
N ASN A 64 -25.39 12.20 9.05
CA ASN A 64 -25.33 11.61 10.38
C ASN A 64 -25.17 10.08 10.29
N THR A 65 -25.83 9.45 9.33
CA THR A 65 -25.69 8.00 9.07
C THR A 65 -24.25 7.63 8.77
N HIS A 66 -23.58 8.37 7.86
CA HIS A 66 -22.17 8.11 7.53
C HIS A 66 -21.25 8.35 8.72
N ALA A 67 -21.45 9.45 9.48
CA ALA A 67 -20.66 9.73 10.67
C ALA A 67 -20.78 8.62 11.73
N ALA A 68 -22.00 8.15 12.00
CA ALA A 68 -22.26 7.07 12.95
C ALA A 68 -21.65 5.73 12.50
N LEU A 69 -21.74 5.42 11.19
CA LEU A 69 -21.10 4.23 10.63
C LEU A 69 -19.59 4.29 10.75
N TYR A 70 -18.96 5.42 10.46
CA TYR A 70 -17.52 5.58 10.63
C TYR A 70 -17.08 5.41 12.09
N GLN A 71 -17.75 6.07 13.04
CA GLN A 71 -17.46 5.88 14.46
C GLN A 71 -17.51 4.42 14.87
N ARG A 72 -18.56 3.70 14.45
CA ARG A 72 -18.72 2.28 14.76
C ARG A 72 -17.64 1.43 14.14
N TYR A 73 -17.36 1.58 12.84
CA TYR A 73 -16.45 0.68 12.14
C TYR A 73 -14.99 0.99 12.39
N PHE A 74 -14.58 2.23 12.63
CA PHE A 74 -13.23 2.54 13.11
C PHE A 74 -12.95 1.94 14.50
N ALA A 75 -13.95 1.85 15.37
CA ALA A 75 -13.79 1.17 16.64
C ALA A 75 -13.58 -0.35 16.51
N LEU A 76 -14.13 -0.94 15.45
CA LEU A 76 -14.05 -2.39 15.16
C LEU A 76 -12.84 -2.78 14.29
N THR A 77 -12.16 -1.83 13.70
CA THR A 77 -11.06 -2.09 12.75
C THR A 77 -9.73 -1.54 13.26
N GLU A 78 -8.65 -2.05 12.72
CA GLU A 78 -7.29 -1.58 12.94
C GLU A 78 -6.42 -1.81 11.71
N SER A 79 -5.37 -1.02 11.55
CA SER A 79 -4.33 -1.25 10.56
C SER A 79 -3.30 -2.22 11.14
N ARG A 80 -3.04 -3.32 10.42
CA ARG A 80 -2.00 -4.29 10.78
C ARG A 80 -0.93 -4.35 9.70
N PRO A 81 0.36 -4.44 10.07
CA PRO A 81 1.43 -4.65 9.10
C PRO A 81 1.36 -6.06 8.50
N LEU A 82 1.67 -6.15 7.22
CA LEU A 82 1.92 -7.42 6.54
C LEU A 82 3.39 -7.75 6.72
N THR A 83 3.68 -8.84 7.41
CA THR A 83 5.03 -9.27 7.74
C THR A 83 5.41 -10.52 6.96
N LEU A 84 6.71 -10.71 6.76
CA LEU A 84 7.31 -11.90 6.19
C LEU A 84 8.69 -12.09 6.82
N GLU A 85 9.02 -13.31 7.18
CA GLU A 85 10.40 -13.70 7.38
C GLU A 85 11.08 -13.79 6.00
N ALA A 86 11.87 -12.77 5.69
CA ALA A 86 12.43 -12.63 4.35
C ALA A 86 13.45 -13.74 4.07
N PRO A 87 13.39 -14.42 2.90
CA PRO A 87 14.27 -15.53 2.59
C PRO A 87 15.73 -15.08 2.42
N ILE A 88 16.66 -15.99 2.72
CA ILE A 88 18.07 -15.84 2.41
C ILE A 88 18.32 -16.49 1.05
N LEU A 89 19.00 -15.78 0.14
CA LEU A 89 19.31 -16.28 -1.20
C LEU A 89 20.80 -16.63 -1.32
N PRO A 90 21.14 -17.75 -1.99
CA PRO A 90 22.52 -18.07 -2.34
C PRO A 90 23.12 -17.03 -3.29
N VAL A 91 24.41 -16.74 -3.13
CA VAL A 91 25.17 -15.85 -4.03
C VAL A 91 26.31 -16.61 -4.67
N VAL A 92 26.37 -16.56 -6.00
CA VAL A 92 27.41 -17.19 -6.79
C VAL A 92 28.46 -16.15 -7.19
N GLY A 93 29.73 -16.46 -6.97
CA GLY A 93 30.87 -15.60 -7.33
C GLY A 93 31.02 -14.34 -6.47
N GLY A 94 30.37 -14.30 -5.30
CA GLY A 94 30.44 -13.17 -4.37
C GLY A 94 31.39 -13.39 -3.20
N GLN A 95 31.79 -12.30 -2.55
CA GLN A 95 32.59 -12.35 -1.30
C GLN A 95 31.81 -12.96 -0.13
N LYS A 96 30.49 -13.03 -0.20
CA LYS A 96 29.60 -13.76 0.70
C LYS A 96 28.82 -14.79 -0.12
N ALA A 97 28.58 -15.96 0.46
CA ALA A 97 27.84 -17.05 -0.17
C ALA A 97 26.32 -16.92 -0.05
N ALA A 98 25.83 -16.01 0.80
CA ALA A 98 24.42 -15.82 1.09
C ALA A 98 24.09 -14.33 1.22
N LEU A 99 22.89 -13.97 0.81
CA LEU A 99 22.34 -12.62 0.82
C LEU A 99 21.05 -12.60 1.64
N GLN A 100 21.01 -11.77 2.69
CA GLN A 100 19.78 -11.47 3.38
C GLN A 100 18.93 -10.56 2.50
N THR A 101 17.67 -10.97 2.25
CA THR A 101 16.72 -10.12 1.51
C THR A 101 15.89 -9.26 2.47
N VAL A 102 15.33 -8.19 1.97
CA VAL A 102 14.49 -7.25 2.72
C VAL A 102 13.24 -6.88 1.93
N LEU A 103 12.17 -6.55 2.63
CA LEU A 103 10.97 -5.97 2.02
C LEU A 103 11.18 -4.47 1.80
N VAL A 104 10.84 -3.99 0.61
CA VAL A 104 10.78 -2.55 0.33
C VAL A 104 9.39 -2.04 0.70
N GLY A 105 9.35 -1.17 1.72
CA GLY A 105 8.11 -0.66 2.31
C GLY A 105 7.54 -1.58 3.40
N GLN A 106 6.52 -1.07 4.06
CA GLN A 106 5.75 -1.82 5.07
C GLN A 106 4.27 -1.77 4.67
N PRO A 107 3.81 -2.69 3.81
CA PRO A 107 2.40 -2.74 3.46
C PRO A 107 1.57 -3.10 4.70
N THR A 108 0.41 -2.47 4.80
CA THR A 108 -0.55 -2.73 5.87
C THR A 108 -1.89 -3.15 5.28
N TYR A 109 -2.73 -3.75 6.09
CA TYR A 109 -4.10 -4.07 5.73
C TYR A 109 -5.06 -3.72 6.86
N THR A 110 -6.32 -3.52 6.52
CA THR A 110 -7.37 -3.29 7.51
C THR A 110 -7.88 -4.63 8.05
N ALA A 111 -7.71 -4.83 9.34
CA ALA A 111 -8.19 -6.01 10.07
C ALA A 111 -9.39 -5.67 10.96
N ILE A 112 -10.21 -6.67 11.27
CA ILE A 112 -11.22 -6.58 12.32
C ILE A 112 -10.55 -6.92 13.66
N ARG A 113 -10.71 -6.05 14.66
CA ARG A 113 -10.13 -6.24 15.99
C ARG A 113 -10.57 -7.57 16.62
N GLY A 114 -9.62 -8.30 17.19
CA GLY A 114 -9.89 -9.59 17.85
C GLY A 114 -10.21 -10.73 16.91
N ARG A 115 -10.13 -10.54 15.58
CA ARG A 115 -10.32 -11.60 14.60
C ARG A 115 -8.98 -12.01 14.00
N GLU A 116 -8.73 -13.31 13.99
CA GLU A 116 -7.66 -13.89 13.18
C GLU A 116 -8.14 -14.03 11.73
N GLU A 117 -7.32 -13.59 10.82
CA GLU A 117 -7.59 -13.67 9.39
C GLU A 117 -6.59 -14.65 8.77
N GLY A 118 -7.09 -15.63 8.02
CA GLY A 118 -6.26 -16.59 7.28
C GLY A 118 -5.55 -15.90 6.13
N ILE A 119 -4.40 -15.25 6.42
CA ILE A 119 -3.57 -14.60 5.41
C ILE A 119 -2.52 -15.59 4.94
N THR A 120 -2.44 -15.78 3.64
CA THR A 120 -1.38 -16.52 2.98
C THR A 120 -0.39 -15.57 2.35
N VAL A 121 0.90 -15.91 2.38
CA VAL A 121 1.97 -15.16 1.75
C VAL A 121 2.66 -16.02 0.70
N THR A 122 2.90 -15.44 -0.46
CA THR A 122 3.64 -16.08 -1.57
C THR A 122 4.78 -15.18 -1.99
N VAL A 123 5.98 -15.75 -2.07
CA VAL A 123 7.17 -15.08 -2.57
C VAL A 123 7.44 -15.54 -3.99
N TYR A 124 7.45 -14.60 -4.91
CA TYR A 124 7.83 -14.81 -6.31
C TYR A 124 9.24 -14.28 -6.52
N LEU A 125 10.21 -15.17 -6.64
CA LEU A 125 11.59 -14.80 -6.91
C LEU A 125 11.85 -14.72 -8.41
N ASN A 126 12.61 -13.72 -8.85
CA ASN A 126 13.09 -13.63 -10.21
C ASN A 126 14.02 -14.81 -10.55
N ARG A 127 14.84 -15.23 -9.56
CA ARG A 127 15.71 -16.40 -9.59
C ARG A 127 15.90 -16.93 -8.16
N GLY A 128 16.17 -18.22 -8.02
CA GLY A 128 16.44 -18.85 -6.73
C GLY A 128 17.84 -18.53 -6.14
N PHE A 129 18.64 -17.72 -6.82
CA PHE A 129 20.00 -17.32 -6.42
C PHE A 129 20.38 -16.00 -7.09
N CYS A 130 21.47 -15.36 -6.62
CA CYS A 130 22.04 -14.16 -7.19
C CYS A 130 23.43 -14.42 -7.75
N TYR A 131 23.84 -13.70 -8.81
CA TYR A 131 25.23 -13.56 -9.23
C TYR A 131 25.81 -12.26 -8.67
N ALA A 132 27.01 -12.33 -8.10
CA ALA A 132 27.74 -11.13 -7.73
C ALA A 132 28.31 -10.40 -8.97
N PRO A 133 28.46 -9.05 -8.92
CA PRO A 133 28.13 -8.21 -7.78
C PRO A 133 26.63 -8.03 -7.60
N VAL A 134 26.18 -7.91 -6.34
CA VAL A 134 24.81 -7.56 -5.97
C VAL A 134 24.83 -6.19 -5.31
N GLU A 135 23.90 -5.33 -5.62
CA GLU A 135 23.77 -4.01 -4.99
C GLU A 135 22.63 -4.00 -3.96
N ALA A 136 22.84 -3.33 -2.84
CA ALA A 136 21.78 -3.13 -1.84
C ALA A 136 20.58 -2.43 -2.48
N GLY A 137 19.35 -2.92 -2.19
CA GLY A 137 18.13 -2.43 -2.79
C GLY A 137 17.80 -2.99 -4.18
N GLN A 138 18.69 -3.80 -4.78
CA GLN A 138 18.42 -4.44 -6.07
C GLN A 138 17.16 -5.33 -5.96
N PRO A 139 16.15 -5.15 -6.87
CA PRO A 139 14.94 -5.97 -6.85
C PRO A 139 15.23 -7.43 -7.19
N LEU A 140 14.79 -8.35 -6.33
CA LEU A 140 15.02 -9.78 -6.44
C LEU A 140 13.72 -10.57 -6.65
N GLY A 141 12.58 -9.97 -6.35
CA GLY A 141 11.29 -10.61 -6.46
C GLY A 141 10.15 -9.75 -5.95
N GLN A 142 9.00 -10.39 -5.81
CA GLN A 142 7.77 -9.78 -5.30
C GLN A 142 7.16 -10.68 -4.23
N VAL A 143 6.61 -10.06 -3.21
CA VAL A 143 5.81 -10.74 -2.18
C VAL A 143 4.36 -10.33 -2.33
N VAL A 144 3.46 -11.31 -2.24
CA VAL A 144 2.02 -11.12 -2.37
C VAL A 144 1.33 -11.74 -1.16
N TRP A 145 0.55 -10.94 -0.45
CA TRP A 145 -0.32 -11.41 0.63
C TRP A 145 -1.76 -11.51 0.12
N ARG A 146 -2.41 -12.62 0.47
CA ARG A 146 -3.79 -12.92 0.08
C ARG A 146 -4.63 -13.28 1.28
N ARG A 147 -5.91 -12.94 1.19
CA ARG A 147 -6.97 -13.44 2.07
C ARG A 147 -8.00 -14.15 1.19
N GLY A 148 -7.97 -15.50 1.22
CA GLY A 148 -8.64 -16.29 0.19
C GLY A 148 -8.09 -15.93 -1.20
N ASP A 149 -8.97 -15.64 -2.15
CA ASP A 149 -8.58 -15.28 -3.53
C ASP A 149 -8.21 -13.81 -3.70
N HIS A 150 -8.40 -12.97 -2.66
CA HIS A 150 -8.16 -11.53 -2.76
C HIS A 150 -6.73 -11.16 -2.36
N VAL A 151 -6.05 -10.40 -3.21
CA VAL A 151 -4.76 -9.77 -2.89
C VAL A 151 -5.03 -8.60 -1.94
N ILE A 152 -4.41 -8.63 -0.76
CA ILE A 152 -4.53 -7.58 0.27
C ILE A 152 -3.28 -6.71 0.39
N GLY A 153 -2.16 -7.14 -0.19
CA GLY A 153 -0.94 -6.34 -0.24
C GLY A 153 0.13 -6.97 -1.11
N THR A 154 1.03 -6.14 -1.60
CA THR A 154 2.22 -6.53 -2.35
C THR A 154 3.41 -5.70 -1.90
N ALA A 155 4.60 -6.28 -1.96
CA ALA A 155 5.85 -5.56 -1.73
C ALA A 155 6.95 -6.11 -2.64
N VAL A 156 7.97 -5.30 -2.90
CA VAL A 156 9.18 -5.74 -3.59
C VAL A 156 10.11 -6.41 -2.57
N LEU A 157 10.64 -7.57 -2.93
CA LEU A 157 11.74 -8.20 -2.22
C LEU A 157 13.05 -7.73 -2.85
N ALA A 158 13.95 -7.18 -2.05
CA ALA A 158 15.20 -6.60 -2.53
C ALA A 158 16.40 -7.12 -1.74
N ALA A 159 17.61 -6.89 -2.27
CA ALA A 159 18.86 -7.17 -1.61
C ALA A 159 19.02 -6.28 -0.37
N GLY A 160 19.28 -6.87 0.80
CA GLY A 160 19.46 -6.14 2.05
C GLY A 160 20.84 -5.50 2.18
N GLU A 161 21.83 -5.98 1.41
CA GLU A 161 23.20 -5.49 1.42
C GLU A 161 23.84 -5.61 0.04
N SER A 162 24.94 -4.91 -0.17
CA SER A 162 25.78 -5.08 -1.35
C SER A 162 26.80 -6.20 -1.13
N ILE A 163 26.96 -7.07 -2.13
CA ILE A 163 27.97 -8.16 -2.13
C ILE A 163 28.84 -8.00 -3.37
N PRO A 164 30.11 -7.57 -3.21
CA PRO A 164 31.07 -7.49 -4.30
C PRO A 164 31.37 -8.86 -4.90
N ALA A 165 31.77 -8.89 -6.16
CA ALA A 165 32.29 -10.11 -6.78
C ALA A 165 33.63 -10.51 -6.11
N LEU A 166 33.89 -11.81 -6.08
CA LEU A 166 35.23 -12.32 -5.76
C LEU A 166 36.19 -11.78 -6.83
N GLU A 167 37.33 -11.26 -6.39
CA GLU A 167 38.43 -10.95 -7.31
C GLU A 167 38.84 -12.24 -8.03
N SER A 168 38.69 -12.28 -9.34
CA SER A 168 39.24 -13.38 -10.13
C SER A 168 40.76 -13.27 -10.03
N HIS A 169 41.41 -14.20 -9.36
CA HIS A 169 42.85 -14.36 -9.47
C HIS A 169 43.15 -14.68 -10.94
N ARG A 170 43.48 -13.60 -11.72
CA ARG A 170 43.99 -13.83 -13.08
C ARG A 170 45.21 -14.76 -12.93
N PRO A 171 45.21 -15.92 -13.61
CA PRO A 171 46.35 -16.80 -13.58
C PRO A 171 47.63 -16.02 -13.94
N TRP A 172 48.74 -16.33 -13.28
CA TRP A 172 49.98 -15.57 -13.44
C TRP A 172 50.45 -15.39 -14.88
N TRP A 173 50.06 -16.29 -15.80
CA TRP A 173 50.38 -16.19 -17.22
C TRP A 173 49.60 -15.07 -17.97
N GLN A 174 48.50 -14.55 -17.44
CA GLN A 174 47.78 -13.38 -18.01
C GLN A 174 48.42 -12.05 -17.56
N LYS A 175 49.42 -12.05 -16.70
CA LYS A 175 50.21 -10.90 -16.29
C LYS A 175 51.44 -10.64 -17.15
N LEU A 176 51.66 -11.46 -18.18
CA LEU A 176 52.84 -11.41 -19.05
C LEU A 176 52.61 -10.78 -20.43
N TYR A 177 51.45 -10.17 -20.65
CA TYR A 177 51.15 -9.41 -21.88
C TYR A 177 50.60 -8.02 -21.54
#